data_60bbc011817d8d1c3322d53dea459422
#
_entry.id   60bbc011817d8d1c3322d53dea459422
#
_cell.length_a   1.000
_cell.length_b   1.000
_cell.length_c   1.000
_cell.angle_alpha   90.00
_cell.angle_beta   90.00
_cell.angle_gamma   90.00
#
_symmetry.space_group_name_H-M   'P 1'
#
loop_
_entity.id
_entity.type
_entity.pdbx_description
1 polymer ?
#
loop_
_entity_poly.entity_id
_entity_poly.type
_entity_poly.pdbx_seq_one_letter_code
_entity_poly.pdbx_strand_id
1 'polypeptide(L)'
;VTTPGSSIAPPWRVLIVDDSAFYRAQLARVIGADPTLVVVGEASNGREAVALAHKLRPAIVTMDVDMPLMGGIEAVREIMRIAPTKIVMLSTYTHAGAETTLDALDAGAVDVIPKRALQHGS
;
A
#
# COMPACT_ATOMS: atom_id res chain seq x y z
N VAL A 1 5.44 2.61 26.78
CA VAL A 1 4.15 3.26 26.62
C VAL A 1 3.78 3.31 25.15
N THR A 2 2.62 2.82 24.83
CA THR A 2 2.16 2.77 23.43
C THR A 2 1.46 4.06 23.08
N THR A 3 1.90 4.72 22.02
CA THR A 3 1.24 5.91 21.52
C THR A 3 -0.05 5.49 20.82
N PRO A 4 -1.17 6.20 21.04
CA PRO A 4 -2.40 5.91 20.29
C PRO A 4 -2.15 5.94 18.79
N GLY A 5 -2.58 4.91 18.07
CA GLY A 5 -2.37 4.76 16.64
C GLY A 5 -1.03 4.18 16.25
N SER A 6 -0.11 4.02 17.19
CA SER A 6 1.18 3.39 16.96
C SER A 6 1.14 1.98 17.54
N SER A 7 1.10 0.98 16.68
CA SER A 7 1.05 -0.41 17.11
C SER A 7 2.43 -1.04 16.97
N ILE A 8 3.00 -1.52 18.07
CA ILE A 8 4.25 -2.26 18.07
C ILE A 8 3.99 -3.76 18.11
N ALA A 9 2.73 -4.15 18.08
CA ALA A 9 2.30 -5.54 18.11
C ALA A 9 1.13 -5.74 17.16
N PRO A 10 0.96 -6.95 16.62
CA PRO A 10 -0.18 -7.27 15.75
C PRO A 10 -1.51 -7.08 16.48
N PRO A 11 -2.60 -6.88 15.72
CA PRO A 11 -2.61 -6.90 14.26
C PRO A 11 -2.08 -5.59 13.68
N TRP A 12 -1.33 -5.73 12.58
CA TRP A 12 -0.80 -4.57 11.86
C TRP A 12 -1.91 -3.99 10.98
N ARG A 13 -2.08 -2.69 11.04
CA ARG A 13 -3.15 -1.98 10.33
C ARG A 13 -2.70 -1.67 8.89
N VAL A 14 -3.49 -2.12 7.91
CA VAL A 14 -3.14 -2.04 6.49
C VAL A 14 -4.13 -1.15 5.74
N LEU A 15 -3.60 -0.23 4.95
CA LEU A 15 -4.37 0.56 4.00
C LEU A 15 -4.11 0.00 2.60
N ILE A 16 -5.17 -0.37 1.89
CA ILE A 16 -5.08 -0.91 0.53
C ILE A 16 -5.40 0.19 -0.47
N VAL A 17 -4.50 0.42 -1.42
CA VAL A 17 -4.68 1.44 -2.45
C VAL A 17 -4.57 0.83 -3.83
N ASP A 18 -5.68 0.84 -4.59
CA ASP A 18 -5.74 0.31 -5.95
C ASP A 18 -6.99 0.87 -6.61
N ASP A 19 -6.91 1.23 -7.89
CA ASP A 19 -8.07 1.76 -8.60
C ASP A 19 -9.09 0.67 -8.98
N SER A 20 -8.70 -0.61 -8.90
CA SER A 20 -9.57 -1.74 -9.18
C SER A 20 -10.28 -2.21 -7.91
N ALA A 21 -11.60 -2.03 -7.86
CA ALA A 21 -12.41 -2.53 -6.74
C ALA A 21 -12.30 -4.05 -6.60
N PHE A 22 -12.23 -4.75 -7.72
CA PHE A 22 -12.08 -6.20 -7.73
C PHE A 22 -10.77 -6.62 -7.07
N TYR A 23 -9.67 -5.97 -7.44
CA TYR A 23 -8.38 -6.29 -6.88
C TYR A 23 -8.31 -5.94 -5.39
N ARG A 24 -8.88 -4.80 -5.00
CA ARG A 24 -8.94 -4.43 -3.58
C ARG A 24 -9.67 -5.51 -2.77
N ALA A 25 -10.78 -6.04 -3.29
CA ALA A 25 -11.54 -7.09 -2.61
C ALA A 25 -10.72 -8.39 -2.48
N GLN A 26 -10.00 -8.76 -3.54
CA GLN A 26 -9.14 -9.94 -3.50
C GLN A 26 -8.02 -9.78 -2.48
N LEU A 27 -7.38 -8.63 -2.49
CA LEU A 27 -6.26 -8.36 -1.58
C LEU A 27 -6.74 -8.29 -0.13
N ALA A 28 -7.91 -7.68 0.10
CA ALA A 28 -8.50 -7.62 1.43
C ALA A 28 -8.78 -9.03 1.97
N ARG A 29 -9.19 -9.95 1.11
CA ARG A 29 -9.42 -11.34 1.51
C ARG A 29 -8.13 -12.04 1.89
N VAL A 30 -7.09 -11.86 1.08
CA VAL A 30 -5.78 -12.44 1.36
C VAL A 30 -5.21 -11.90 2.67
N ILE A 31 -5.26 -10.59 2.84
CA ILE A 31 -4.76 -9.94 4.06
C ILE A 31 -5.61 -10.36 5.27
N GLY A 32 -6.93 -10.39 5.10
CA GLY A 32 -7.85 -10.75 6.19
C GLY A 32 -7.73 -12.18 6.67
N ALA A 33 -7.14 -13.06 5.86
CA ALA A 33 -6.90 -14.44 6.28
C ALA A 33 -5.72 -14.57 7.24
N ASP A 34 -4.90 -13.53 7.35
CA ASP A 34 -3.75 -13.53 8.25
C ASP A 34 -4.15 -12.82 9.55
N PRO A 35 -4.15 -13.53 10.71
CA PRO A 35 -4.58 -12.93 11.97
C PRO A 35 -3.66 -11.82 12.46
N THR A 36 -2.47 -11.66 11.89
CA THR A 36 -1.55 -10.60 12.29
C THR A 36 -1.80 -9.29 11.53
N LEU A 37 -2.73 -9.30 10.57
CA LEU A 37 -3.02 -8.14 9.74
C LEU A 37 -4.50 -7.77 9.82
N VAL A 38 -4.80 -6.48 9.70
CA VAL A 38 -6.19 -6.02 9.63
C VAL A 38 -6.27 -4.86 8.62
N VAL A 39 -7.23 -4.95 7.71
CA VAL A 39 -7.48 -3.88 6.74
C VAL A 39 -8.27 -2.78 7.43
N VAL A 40 -7.74 -1.57 7.47
CA VAL A 40 -8.39 -0.44 8.13
C VAL A 40 -8.96 0.58 7.15
N GLY A 41 -8.65 0.44 5.87
CA GLY A 41 -9.20 1.34 4.86
C GLY A 41 -8.80 0.93 3.47
N GLU A 42 -9.49 1.51 2.49
CA GLU A 42 -9.22 1.29 1.08
C GLU A 42 -9.30 2.63 0.35
N ALA A 43 -8.43 2.83 -0.62
CA ALA A 43 -8.42 4.01 -1.45
C ALA A 43 -8.37 3.59 -2.92
N SER A 44 -8.99 4.37 -3.80
CA SER A 44 -9.07 4.07 -5.23
C SER A 44 -8.16 4.94 -6.09
N ASN A 45 -7.45 5.87 -5.49
CA ASN A 45 -6.49 6.73 -6.20
C ASN A 45 -5.49 7.31 -5.21
N GLY A 46 -4.47 7.96 -5.76
CA GLY A 46 -3.39 8.49 -4.92
C GLY A 46 -3.81 9.61 -3.98
N ARG A 47 -4.77 10.45 -4.36
CA ARG A 47 -5.23 11.53 -3.49
C ARG A 47 -5.95 10.98 -2.27
N GLU A 48 -6.85 10.00 -2.48
CA GLU A 48 -7.49 9.32 -1.36
C GLU A 48 -6.46 8.63 -0.46
N ALA A 49 -5.46 8.03 -1.09
CA ALA A 49 -4.41 7.33 -0.35
C ALA A 49 -3.68 8.27 0.60
N VAL A 50 -3.30 9.45 0.11
CA VAL A 50 -2.60 10.45 0.93
C VAL A 50 -3.49 10.89 2.09
N ALA A 51 -4.75 11.20 1.81
CA ALA A 51 -5.70 11.65 2.84
C ALA A 51 -5.92 10.57 3.90
N LEU A 52 -6.12 9.32 3.47
CA LEU A 52 -6.36 8.22 4.40
C LEU A 52 -5.10 7.83 5.18
N ALA A 53 -3.93 7.88 4.56
CA ALA A 53 -2.69 7.62 5.27
C ALA A 53 -2.49 8.64 6.39
N HIS A 54 -2.79 9.90 6.13
CA HIS A 54 -2.70 10.95 7.13
C HIS A 54 -3.72 10.74 8.26
N LYS A 55 -4.94 10.38 7.90
CA LYS A 55 -6.02 10.19 8.87
C LYS A 55 -5.86 8.93 9.70
N LEU A 56 -5.57 7.80 9.03
CA LEU A 56 -5.58 6.48 9.66
C LEU A 56 -4.25 6.07 10.26
N ARG A 57 -3.15 6.65 9.78
CA ARG A 57 -1.80 6.28 10.24
C ARG A 57 -1.58 4.78 10.22
N PRO A 58 -1.72 4.13 9.04
CA PRO A 58 -1.55 2.68 8.96
C PRO A 58 -0.11 2.26 9.20
N ALA A 59 0.09 1.02 9.60
CA ALA A 59 1.42 0.45 9.75
C ALA A 59 2.01 0.05 8.40
N ILE A 60 1.14 -0.32 7.45
CA ILE A 60 1.53 -0.78 6.12
C ILE A 60 0.54 -0.22 5.11
N VAL A 61 1.05 0.21 3.96
CA VAL A 61 0.23 0.59 2.80
C VAL A 61 0.61 -0.29 1.63
N THR A 62 -0.39 -0.89 0.97
CA THR A 62 -0.17 -1.52 -0.33
C THR A 62 -0.61 -0.52 -1.40
N MET A 63 0.27 -0.22 -2.35
CA MET A 63 0.07 0.86 -3.30
C MET A 63 0.22 0.38 -4.74
N ASP A 64 -0.87 0.47 -5.52
CA ASP A 64 -0.81 0.23 -6.95
C ASP A 64 0.08 1.29 -7.61
N VAL A 65 0.90 0.87 -8.56
CA VAL A 65 1.79 1.79 -9.28
C VAL A 65 0.99 2.73 -10.18
N ASP A 66 0.05 2.18 -10.96
CA ASP A 66 -0.68 2.93 -11.97
C ASP A 66 -2.12 3.24 -11.54
N MET A 67 -2.39 4.51 -11.30
CA MET A 67 -3.71 4.96 -10.88
C MET A 67 -4.06 6.32 -11.49
N PRO A 68 -5.35 6.62 -11.66
CA PRO A 68 -5.76 7.94 -12.13
C PRO A 68 -5.57 9.00 -11.05
N LEU A 69 -5.61 10.25 -11.45
CA LEU A 69 -5.49 11.47 -10.62
C LEU A 69 -4.10 11.66 -10.05
N MET A 70 -3.64 10.74 -9.23
CA MET A 70 -2.29 10.77 -8.68
C MET A 70 -1.76 9.33 -8.73
N GLY A 71 -0.65 9.13 -9.44
CA GLY A 71 -0.02 7.82 -9.57
C GLY A 71 0.57 7.33 -8.25
N GLY A 72 0.86 6.02 -8.19
CA GLY A 72 1.35 5.40 -6.97
C GLY A 72 2.66 5.97 -6.46
N ILE A 73 3.63 6.20 -7.35
CA ILE A 73 4.95 6.73 -6.93
C ILE A 73 4.82 8.14 -6.38
N GLU A 74 3.99 8.98 -7.02
CA GLU A 74 3.73 10.33 -6.53
C GLU A 74 3.05 10.29 -5.16
N ALA A 75 2.09 9.36 -4.98
CA ALA A 75 1.41 9.19 -3.70
C ALA A 75 2.39 8.75 -2.61
N VAL A 76 3.33 7.86 -2.94
CA VAL A 76 4.36 7.43 -1.98
C VAL A 76 5.18 8.61 -1.51
N ARG A 77 5.63 9.47 -2.44
CA ARG A 77 6.41 10.66 -2.07
C ARG A 77 5.62 11.54 -1.09
N GLU A 78 4.34 11.76 -1.40
CA GLU A 78 3.50 12.61 -0.58
C GLU A 78 3.25 12.01 0.80
N ILE A 79 2.96 10.71 0.86
CA ILE A 79 2.74 10.02 2.14
C ILE A 79 4.02 10.04 2.99
N MET A 80 5.16 9.78 2.38
CA MET A 80 6.42 9.78 3.12
C MET A 80 6.79 11.16 3.66
N ARG A 81 6.27 12.22 3.02
CA ARG A 81 6.47 13.59 3.48
C ARG A 81 5.59 13.94 4.68
N ILE A 82 4.32 13.50 4.68
CA ILE A 82 3.35 13.95 5.69
C ILE A 82 2.98 12.91 6.74
N ALA A 83 3.06 11.63 6.40
CA ALA A 83 2.66 10.52 7.27
C ALA A 83 3.50 9.28 6.98
N PRO A 84 4.82 9.33 7.19
CA PRO A 84 5.72 8.23 6.80
C PRO A 84 5.26 6.89 7.37
N THR A 85 5.28 5.87 6.52
CA THR A 85 4.91 4.51 6.89
C THR A 85 5.59 3.53 5.92
N LYS A 86 5.43 2.23 6.14
CA LYS A 86 5.97 1.22 5.24
C LYS A 86 5.02 1.04 4.07
N ILE A 87 5.52 1.24 2.86
CA ILE A 87 4.72 1.14 1.64
C ILE A 87 5.29 0.07 0.74
N VAL A 88 4.47 -0.92 0.38
CA VAL A 88 4.81 -1.94 -0.61
C VAL A 88 4.04 -1.61 -1.87
N MET A 89 4.74 -1.43 -2.97
CA MET A 89 4.09 -1.16 -4.25
C MET A 89 3.74 -2.46 -4.96
N LEU A 90 2.61 -2.46 -5.65
CA LEU A 90 2.13 -3.59 -6.41
C LEU A 90 2.03 -3.19 -7.87
N SER A 91 2.63 -3.97 -8.76
CA SER A 91 2.67 -3.68 -10.18
C SER A 91 1.91 -4.73 -10.98
N THR A 92 1.12 -4.29 -11.94
CA THR A 92 0.39 -5.19 -12.85
C THR A 92 1.33 -5.95 -13.76
N TYR A 93 2.46 -5.35 -14.12
CA TYR A 93 3.38 -5.94 -15.09
C TYR A 93 4.31 -6.96 -14.44
N THR A 94 4.63 -8.00 -15.21
CA THR A 94 5.52 -9.08 -14.76
C THR A 94 6.95 -8.60 -14.53
N HIS A 95 7.33 -7.52 -15.20
CA HIS A 95 8.55 -6.81 -14.87
C HIS A 95 8.20 -5.37 -14.64
N ALA A 96 8.16 -4.95 -13.40
CA ALA A 96 8.38 -3.56 -13.15
C ALA A 96 9.76 -3.30 -13.75
N GLY A 97 9.86 -2.47 -14.75
CA GLY A 97 11.18 -2.13 -15.30
C GLY A 97 12.07 -1.65 -14.15
N ALA A 98 13.37 -1.85 -14.29
CA ALA A 98 14.33 -1.43 -13.27
C ALA A 98 14.13 0.04 -12.89
N GLU A 99 13.79 0.87 -13.88
CA GLU A 99 13.53 2.30 -13.66
C GLU A 99 12.36 2.55 -12.72
N THR A 100 11.23 1.84 -12.92
CA THR A 100 10.06 1.97 -12.05
C THR A 100 10.40 1.52 -10.62
N THR A 101 11.13 0.43 -10.49
CA THR A 101 11.54 -0.08 -9.18
C THR A 101 12.43 0.92 -8.46
N LEU A 102 13.42 1.49 -9.17
CA LEU A 102 14.31 2.49 -8.58
C LEU A 102 13.55 3.75 -8.18
N ASP A 103 12.64 4.21 -9.03
CA ASP A 103 11.83 5.39 -8.71
C ASP A 103 10.96 5.16 -7.48
N ALA A 104 10.37 3.98 -7.36
CA ALA A 104 9.54 3.62 -6.21
C ALA A 104 10.36 3.59 -4.91
N LEU A 105 11.53 2.96 -4.95
CA LEU A 105 12.41 2.87 -3.77
C LEU A 105 12.94 4.26 -3.41
N ASP A 106 13.30 5.07 -4.41
CA ASP A 106 13.77 6.42 -4.18
C ASP A 106 12.68 7.29 -3.56
N ALA A 107 11.43 7.06 -3.94
CA ALA A 107 10.28 7.78 -3.36
C ALA A 107 10.00 7.38 -1.90
N GLY A 108 10.50 6.23 -1.47
CA GLY A 108 10.36 5.78 -0.10
C GLY A 108 9.68 4.44 0.08
N ALA A 109 9.26 3.77 -0.99
CA ALA A 109 8.66 2.44 -0.88
C ALA A 109 9.72 1.43 -0.41
N VAL A 110 9.29 0.41 0.32
CA VAL A 110 10.21 -0.61 0.81
C VAL A 110 10.42 -1.72 -0.21
N ASP A 111 9.48 -1.91 -1.14
CA ASP A 111 9.60 -2.94 -2.18
C ASP A 111 8.58 -2.72 -3.28
N VAL A 112 8.77 -3.40 -4.41
CA VAL A 112 7.82 -3.44 -5.52
C VAL A 112 7.59 -4.92 -5.86
N ILE A 113 6.34 -5.36 -5.76
CA ILE A 113 5.96 -6.76 -5.95
C ILE A 113 4.99 -6.86 -7.13
N PRO A 114 5.19 -7.80 -8.06
CA PRO A 114 4.21 -8.02 -9.12
C PRO A 114 2.92 -8.58 -8.53
N LYS A 115 1.78 -8.04 -8.96
CA LYS A 115 0.47 -8.46 -8.43
C LYS A 115 0.22 -9.95 -8.59
N ARG A 116 0.71 -10.56 -9.66
CA ARG A 116 0.53 -12.00 -9.87
C ARG A 116 1.17 -12.86 -8.80
N ALA A 117 2.19 -12.35 -8.11
CA ALA A 117 2.83 -13.10 -7.03
C ALA A 117 1.87 -13.34 -5.86
N LEU A 118 0.86 -12.48 -5.70
CA LEU A 118 -0.14 -12.61 -4.64
C LEU A 118 -1.29 -13.53 -5.03
N GLN A 119 -1.45 -13.83 -6.32
CA GLN A 119 -2.52 -14.70 -6.80
C GLN A 119 -2.23 -16.17 -6.53
N HIS A 120 -0.99 -16.52 -6.35
CA HIS A 120 -0.56 -17.89 -6.13
C HIS A 120 -0.33 -18.22 -4.66
N GLY A 121 -0.70 -17.33 -3.78
CA GLY A 121 -0.51 -17.49 -2.35
C GLY A 121 -1.61 -18.24 -1.64
N SER A 122 -2.56 -18.75 -2.38
CA SER A 122 -3.68 -19.49 -1.79
C SER A 122 -3.34 -20.94 -1.54
#